data_d266a11e5517ba391184d9d01a221072
#
_entry.id   d266a11e5517ba391184d9d01a221072
#
_cell.length_a   1.000
_cell.length_b   1.000
_cell.length_c   1.000
_cell.angle_alpha   90.00
_cell.angle_beta   90.00
_cell.angle_gamma   90.00
#
_symmetry.space_group_name_H-M   'P 1'
#
loop_
_entity.id
_entity.type
_entity.pdbx_description
1 polymer ?
#
loop_
_entity_poly.entity_id
_entity_poly.type
_entity_poly.pdbx_seq_one_letter_code
_entity_poly.pdbx_strand_id
1 'polypeptide(L)'
;MKIILLFLAIITLSSCVNTAKVLDSYIGKTENELVQAWGIPTRTYELNSFTKLIEYKRLTGIYGTNHCTRTFTVKRGVVTYWKQTGLGC
;
A
#
# COMPACT_ATOMS: atom_id res chain seq x y z
N MET A 1 10.47 -32.97 18.01
CA MET A 1 10.25 -32.90 16.55
C MET A 1 8.88 -32.41 16.17
N LYS A 2 7.81 -32.89 16.80
CA LYS A 2 6.44 -32.40 16.49
C LYS A 2 6.27 -30.91 16.75
N ILE A 3 6.92 -30.36 17.76
CA ILE A 3 6.88 -28.94 18.10
C ILE A 3 7.51 -28.09 16.99
N ILE A 4 8.60 -28.54 16.38
CA ILE A 4 9.29 -27.84 15.30
C ILE A 4 8.42 -27.81 14.06
N LEU A 5 7.70 -28.87 13.73
CA LEU A 5 6.80 -28.91 12.59
C LEU A 5 5.61 -27.98 12.77
N LEU A 6 5.04 -27.88 13.97
CA LEU A 6 3.99 -26.93 14.30
C LEU A 6 4.47 -25.50 14.18
N PHE A 7 5.68 -25.21 14.61
CA PHE A 7 6.29 -23.90 14.52
C PHE A 7 6.48 -23.47 13.06
N LEU A 8 6.94 -24.36 12.20
CA LEU A 8 7.09 -24.09 10.76
C LEU A 8 5.74 -23.83 10.10
N ALA A 9 4.69 -24.55 10.47
CA ALA A 9 3.34 -24.30 9.95
C ALA A 9 2.82 -22.92 10.34
N ILE A 10 3.07 -22.45 11.55
CA ILE A 10 2.68 -21.13 12.03
C ILE A 10 3.42 -20.03 11.23
N ILE A 11 4.70 -20.20 10.97
CA ILE A 11 5.50 -19.25 10.18
C ILE A 11 4.95 -19.16 8.76
N THR A 12 4.57 -20.27 8.15
CA THR A 12 4.01 -20.31 6.81
C THR A 12 2.69 -19.53 6.74
N LEU A 13 1.82 -19.68 7.74
CA LEU A 13 0.56 -18.94 7.82
C LEU A 13 0.78 -17.43 8.01
N SER A 14 1.78 -17.03 8.77
CA SER A 14 2.08 -15.62 9.01
C SER A 14 2.67 -14.90 7.79
N SER A 15 3.15 -15.65 6.78
CA SER A 15 3.66 -15.05 5.55
C SER A 15 2.56 -14.57 4.59
N CYS A 16 1.30 -14.96 4.82
CA CYS A 16 0.16 -14.49 4.04
C CYS A 16 -0.28 -13.11 4.53
N VAL A 17 0.39 -12.07 4.05
CA VAL A 17 0.11 -10.69 4.47
C VAL A 17 -1.10 -10.16 3.70
N ASN A 18 -2.10 -9.67 4.43
CA ASN A 18 -3.24 -8.99 3.84
C ASN A 18 -2.83 -7.58 3.38
N THR A 19 -3.04 -7.29 2.09
CA THR A 19 -2.72 -5.99 1.50
C THR A 19 -3.41 -4.83 2.22
N ALA A 20 -4.66 -5.01 2.62
CA ALA A 20 -5.40 -3.98 3.36
C ALA A 20 -4.72 -3.62 4.69
N LYS A 21 -4.17 -4.62 5.40
CA LYS A 21 -3.44 -4.37 6.64
C LYS A 21 -2.16 -3.58 6.40
N VAL A 22 -1.46 -3.87 5.31
CA VAL A 22 -0.25 -3.13 4.93
C VAL A 22 -0.61 -1.67 4.64
N LEU A 23 -1.65 -1.42 3.87
CA LEU A 23 -2.11 -0.08 3.54
C LEU A 23 -2.60 0.68 4.78
N ASP A 24 -3.34 0.00 5.66
CA ASP A 24 -3.81 0.59 6.92
C ASP A 24 -2.65 1.01 7.82
N SER A 25 -1.51 0.30 7.75
CA SER A 25 -0.34 0.63 8.56
C SER A 25 0.28 1.98 8.22
N TYR A 26 -0.02 2.52 7.03
CA TYR A 26 0.48 3.83 6.61
C TYR A 26 -0.41 4.98 7.08
N ILE A 27 -1.62 4.71 7.53
CA ILE A 27 -2.49 5.75 8.10
C ILE A 27 -1.85 6.28 9.37
N GLY A 28 -1.68 7.60 9.44
CA GLY A 28 -0.99 8.25 10.54
C GLY A 28 0.51 8.45 10.32
N LYS A 29 1.07 7.87 9.27
CA LYS A 29 2.46 8.07 8.90
C LYS A 29 2.62 9.33 8.05
N THR A 30 3.84 9.87 8.03
CA THR A 30 4.12 11.07 7.25
C THR A 30 4.24 10.74 5.76
N GLU A 31 4.06 11.77 4.92
CA GLU A 31 4.27 11.65 3.48
C GLU A 31 5.69 11.17 3.16
N ASN A 32 6.70 11.65 3.88
CA ASN A 32 8.08 11.22 3.67
C ASN A 32 8.26 9.73 3.95
N GLU A 33 7.64 9.21 5.00
CA GLU A 33 7.69 7.78 5.31
C GLU A 33 7.02 6.96 4.22
N LEU A 34 5.90 7.44 3.67
CA LEU A 34 5.21 6.79 2.56
C LEU A 34 6.09 6.75 1.31
N VAL A 35 6.69 7.88 0.94
CA VAL A 35 7.55 7.99 -0.25
C VAL A 35 8.80 7.14 -0.09
N GLN A 36 9.39 7.07 1.09
CA GLN A 36 10.56 6.22 1.35
C GLN A 36 10.22 4.73 1.18
N ALA A 37 9.01 4.32 1.57
CA ALA A 37 8.59 2.94 1.46
C ALA A 37 8.12 2.56 0.05
N TRP A 38 7.40 3.45 -0.62
CA TRP A 38 6.76 3.17 -1.90
C TRP A 38 7.45 3.77 -3.11
N GLY A 39 8.37 4.71 -2.89
CA GLY A 39 9.08 5.39 -3.96
C GLY A 39 8.35 6.61 -4.48
N ILE A 40 8.74 7.04 -5.68
CA ILE A 40 8.18 8.24 -6.31
C ILE A 40 6.76 7.94 -6.81
N PRO A 41 5.76 8.77 -6.46
CA PRO A 41 4.39 8.55 -6.91
C PRO A 41 4.25 8.68 -8.43
N THR A 42 3.29 7.95 -8.98
CA THR A 42 2.93 8.07 -10.39
C THR A 42 2.32 9.45 -10.67
N ARG A 43 1.46 9.91 -9.78
CA ARG A 43 0.81 11.22 -9.86
C ARG A 43 0.58 11.79 -8.48
N THR A 44 0.52 13.11 -8.42
CA THR A 44 0.16 13.85 -7.20
C THR A 44 -0.86 14.91 -7.56
N TYR A 45 -1.95 14.98 -6.80
CA TYR A 45 -3.00 15.98 -6.99
C TYR A 45 -3.15 16.81 -5.72
N GLU A 46 -3.05 18.11 -5.84
CA GLU A 46 -3.32 19.03 -4.74
C GLU A 46 -4.79 19.42 -4.76
N LEU A 47 -5.54 19.06 -3.74
CA LEU A 47 -6.95 19.43 -3.60
C LEU A 47 -7.11 20.81 -2.99
N ASN A 48 -6.24 21.15 -2.04
CA ASN A 48 -6.18 22.46 -1.41
C ASN A 48 -4.79 22.64 -0.79
N SER A 49 -4.56 23.71 -0.03
CA SER A 49 -3.24 24.02 0.50
C SER A 49 -2.70 23.01 1.52
N PHE A 50 -3.54 22.18 2.10
CA PHE A 50 -3.12 21.17 3.09
C PHE A 50 -3.58 19.74 2.78
N THR A 51 -4.24 19.50 1.66
CA THR A 51 -4.72 18.17 1.28
C THR A 51 -4.25 17.82 -0.12
N LYS A 52 -3.59 16.68 -0.27
CA LYS A 52 -3.21 16.18 -1.58
C LYS A 52 -3.46 14.68 -1.68
N LEU A 53 -3.59 14.20 -2.91
CA LEU A 53 -3.71 12.78 -3.22
C LEU A 53 -2.41 12.32 -3.86
N ILE A 54 -1.86 11.21 -3.37
CA ILE A 54 -0.67 10.58 -3.92
C ILE A 54 -1.09 9.26 -4.55
N GLU A 55 -0.86 9.12 -5.85
CA GLU A 55 -1.30 7.96 -6.62
C GLU A 55 -0.11 7.12 -7.05
N TYR A 56 -0.21 5.81 -6.80
CA TYR A 56 0.72 4.80 -7.26
C TYR A 56 -0.02 3.83 -8.18
N LYS A 57 0.37 3.81 -9.44
CA LYS A 57 -0.22 2.89 -10.42
C LYS A 57 0.79 1.81 -10.77
N ARG A 58 0.36 0.56 -10.71
CA ARG A 58 1.18 -0.60 -11.04
C ARG A 58 0.49 -1.41 -12.12
N LEU A 59 1.26 -1.76 -13.16
CA LEU A 59 0.79 -2.67 -14.20
C LEU A 59 1.02 -4.11 -13.73
N THR A 60 0.01 -4.95 -13.91
CA THR A 60 0.05 -6.36 -13.53
C THR A 60 -0.49 -7.23 -14.66
N GLY A 61 -0.40 -8.56 -14.51
CA GLY A 61 -0.82 -9.51 -15.52
C GLY A 61 0.31 -9.88 -16.48
N ILE A 62 0.10 -10.90 -17.30
CA ILE A 62 1.12 -11.48 -18.18
C ILE A 62 1.66 -10.48 -19.20
N TYR A 63 0.79 -9.61 -19.69
CA TYR A 63 1.15 -8.60 -20.71
C TYR A 63 0.98 -7.17 -20.20
N GLY A 64 0.90 -6.96 -18.90
CA GLY A 64 0.65 -5.65 -18.32
C GLY A 64 -0.73 -5.08 -18.67
N THR A 65 -1.71 -5.97 -18.94
CA THR A 65 -3.07 -5.58 -19.33
C THR A 65 -3.94 -5.18 -18.14
N ASN A 66 -3.58 -5.61 -16.95
CA ASN A 66 -4.27 -5.25 -15.73
C ASN A 66 -3.49 -4.16 -14.98
N HIS A 67 -4.18 -3.43 -14.13
CA HIS A 67 -3.55 -2.40 -13.31
C HIS A 67 -4.12 -2.37 -11.90
N CYS A 68 -3.29 -1.92 -10.97
CA CYS A 68 -3.68 -1.62 -9.60
C CYS A 68 -3.31 -0.18 -9.31
N THR A 69 -4.29 0.62 -8.94
CA THR A 69 -4.07 2.01 -8.56
C THR A 69 -4.36 2.16 -7.07
N ARG A 70 -3.37 2.65 -6.34
CA ARG A 70 -3.47 2.93 -4.91
C ARG A 70 -3.30 4.42 -4.70
N THR A 71 -4.29 5.03 -4.07
CA THR A 71 -4.31 6.47 -3.82
C THR A 71 -4.33 6.72 -2.33
N PHE A 72 -3.37 7.49 -1.86
CA PHE A 72 -3.28 7.90 -0.46
C PHE A 72 -3.69 9.36 -0.34
N THR A 73 -4.57 9.64 0.61
CA THR A 73 -4.93 11.03 0.95
C THR A 73 -4.00 11.50 2.06
N VAL A 74 -3.31 12.61 1.80
CA VAL A 74 -2.38 13.22 2.75
C VAL A 74 -2.94 14.57 3.17
N LYS A 75 -3.17 14.73 4.47
CA LYS A 75 -3.60 16.00 5.07
C LYS A 75 -2.54 16.51 6.02
N ARG A 76 -2.06 17.74 5.77
CA ARG A 76 -1.02 18.38 6.58
C ARG A 76 0.23 17.51 6.73
N GLY A 77 0.61 16.82 5.64
CA GLY A 77 1.78 15.95 5.61
C GLY A 77 1.60 14.58 6.24
N VAL A 78 0.38 14.19 6.61
CA VAL A 78 0.08 12.91 7.26
C VAL A 78 -0.95 12.13 6.43
N VAL A 79 -0.69 10.85 6.22
CA VAL A 79 -1.60 9.95 5.50
C VAL A 79 -2.84 9.72 6.38
N THR A 80 -4.03 10.03 5.84
CA THR A 80 -5.29 9.90 6.57
C THR A 80 -6.23 8.85 5.99
N TYR A 81 -6.06 8.50 4.70
CA TYR A 81 -6.97 7.59 4.02
C TYR A 81 -6.25 6.95 2.83
N TRP A 82 -6.68 5.76 2.45
CA TRP A 82 -6.21 5.12 1.22
C TRP A 82 -7.38 4.51 0.45
N LYS A 83 -7.19 4.37 -0.85
CA LYS A 83 -8.16 3.76 -1.76
C LYS A 83 -7.40 2.90 -2.77
N GLN A 84 -7.97 1.77 -3.14
CA GLN A 84 -7.39 0.86 -4.10
C GLN A 84 -8.42 0.51 -5.16
N THR A 85 -8.05 0.65 -6.42
CA THR A 85 -8.92 0.36 -7.55
C THR A 85 -8.17 -0.39 -8.64
N GLY A 86 -8.89 -1.16 -9.45
CA GLY A 86 -8.33 -1.90 -10.57
C GLY A 86 -8.45 -3.40 -10.42
N LEU A 87 -8.38 -4.11 -11.55
CA LEU A 87 -8.49 -5.57 -11.58
C LEU A 87 -7.20 -6.27 -11.19
N GLY A 88 -6.06 -5.57 -11.22
CA GLY A 88 -4.76 -6.12 -10.91
C GLY A 88 -4.34 -6.03 -9.45
N CYS A 89 -5.26 -5.59 -8.58
CA CYS A 89 -4.97 -5.48 -7.14
C CYS A 89 -5.15 -6.78 -6.37
#